data_9211fde730ef6351803c3709a539d0b1
#
_entry.id   9211fde730ef6351803c3709a539d0b1
#
_cell.length_a   1.000
_cell.length_b   1.000
_cell.length_c   1.000
_cell.angle_alpha   90.00
_cell.angle_beta   90.00
_cell.angle_gamma   90.00
#
_symmetry.space_group_name_H-M   'P 1'
#
loop_
_entity.id
_entity.type
_entity.pdbx_description
1 polymer ?
#
loop_
_entity_poly.entity_id
_entity_poly.type
_entity_poly.pdbx_seq_one_letter_code
_entity_poly.pdbx_strand_id
1 'polypeptide(L)'
;MWGQWHGSRSRVRSSKHGGGAKISNGSSDGCWNFAATLCVLGCLASTLVLSTGCGNKNVSAAAAPPPNVQITEVIQRDVPVYHEWIATLDGYVNAIIQPQVLGYLISQNYREGALVRKNDVLFKIDPRPFQAILDQAKAQLAQAEAQLGKTQLDVQRDTPLAKEKAIAQSQLDNDIQANLAAKATVQADKAAIEQAEINLEFTNVRSLIDGVAGIATGQVGNLVGPQTVLTTVSQLDPIKAYFVVSEQQYLAFVQRNPTVAAREKTERQLVFDLLLSDGSTYPRKGKFFAADRQVDVQTGAIRLAGLFPNPDNVLRPGQYGRVRFVSYIRPAALLVPQKAVTELQGMYQVAVVGSDNNVSVRTVKVGEQTGSMWIIDQGLKPGERVVVEGVQKVRDGMPVKITSATASPAGN
;
A
#
# COMPACT_ATOMS: atom_id res chain seq x y z
N MET A 1 -40.89 -36.01 8.69
CA MET A 1 -41.64 -35.41 9.80
C MET A 1 -41.46 -33.92 9.73
N TRP A 2 -42.56 -33.23 9.46
CA TRP A 2 -42.69 -31.80 9.22
C TRP A 2 -42.66 -31.01 10.55
N GLY A 3 -42.01 -29.86 10.57
CA GLY A 3 -42.12 -28.91 11.66
C GLY A 3 -41.92 -27.48 11.13
N GLN A 4 -43.04 -26.84 10.75
CA GLN A 4 -43.13 -25.39 10.43
C GLN A 4 -42.86 -24.58 11.69
N TRP A 5 -42.15 -23.45 11.55
CA TRP A 5 -42.27 -22.36 12.51
C TRP A 5 -42.49 -21.02 11.77
N HIS A 6 -43.53 -20.34 12.26
CA HIS A 6 -44.16 -19.13 11.75
C HIS A 6 -43.27 -17.89 11.90
N GLY A 7 -43.44 -17.01 10.93
CA GLY A 7 -42.90 -15.69 10.94
C GLY A 7 -43.58 -14.73 11.94
N SER A 8 -42.81 -13.83 12.47
CA SER A 8 -43.28 -12.63 13.17
C SER A 8 -42.78 -11.39 12.43
N ARG A 9 -43.73 -10.71 11.73
CA ARG A 9 -43.52 -9.38 11.16
C ARG A 9 -43.76 -8.34 12.24
N SER A 10 -42.76 -7.59 12.66
CA SER A 10 -42.94 -6.36 13.37
C SER A 10 -42.94 -5.16 12.40
N ARG A 11 -44.11 -4.54 12.29
CA ARG A 11 -44.36 -3.23 11.64
C ARG A 11 -43.75 -2.13 12.48
N VAL A 12 -42.86 -1.35 11.98
CA VAL A 12 -42.51 -0.06 12.57
C VAL A 12 -43.27 1.03 11.81
N ARG A 13 -44.08 1.76 12.57
CA ARG A 13 -44.90 2.90 12.17
C ARG A 13 -44.04 4.11 11.81
N SER A 14 -44.30 4.67 10.65
CA SER A 14 -43.94 6.00 10.20
C SER A 14 -44.75 7.03 11.01
N SER A 15 -44.09 7.97 11.70
CA SER A 15 -44.71 9.23 12.18
C SER A 15 -44.19 10.40 11.34
N LYS A 16 -45.12 10.99 10.56
CA LYS A 16 -45.00 12.31 9.92
C LYS A 16 -45.18 13.40 10.98
N HIS A 17 -44.30 14.35 11.04
CA HIS A 17 -44.52 15.76 11.44
C HIS A 17 -43.66 16.57 10.47
N GLY A 18 -44.10 17.45 9.65
CA GLY A 18 -45.18 18.41 9.63
C GLY A 18 -44.67 19.75 10.17
N GLY A 19 -43.98 20.56 9.33
CA GLY A 19 -43.53 21.88 9.75
C GLY A 19 -43.13 22.69 8.48
N GLY A 20 -44.15 23.28 7.85
CA GLY A 20 -43.97 24.20 6.71
C GLY A 20 -43.56 25.58 7.19
N ALA A 21 -42.65 26.21 6.49
CA ALA A 21 -42.45 27.65 6.51
C ALA A 21 -42.48 28.14 5.06
N LYS A 22 -43.60 28.76 4.73
CA LYS A 22 -43.79 29.62 3.54
C LYS A 22 -42.95 30.88 3.74
N ILE A 23 -42.17 31.25 2.74
CA ILE A 23 -41.71 32.61 2.52
C ILE A 23 -42.22 33.06 1.19
N SER A 24 -43.00 34.12 1.22
CA SER A 24 -43.76 34.77 0.19
C SER A 24 -42.91 35.50 -0.84
N ASN A 25 -43.26 35.32 -2.12
CA ASN A 25 -42.98 36.27 -3.20
C ASN A 25 -43.64 37.62 -2.93
N GLY A 26 -42.85 38.67 -2.91
CA GLY A 26 -43.31 40.04 -3.03
C GLY A 26 -42.87 40.63 -4.34
N SER A 27 -43.79 40.68 -5.30
CA SER A 27 -43.70 41.54 -6.47
C SER A 27 -43.99 42.98 -6.04
N SER A 28 -43.17 43.91 -6.52
CA SER A 28 -43.56 45.32 -6.55
C SER A 28 -43.17 45.89 -7.90
N ASP A 29 -44.15 45.86 -8.80
CA ASP A 29 -44.24 46.76 -9.93
C ASP A 29 -44.53 48.16 -9.39
N GLY A 30 -43.91 49.18 -9.99
CA GLY A 30 -44.35 50.55 -9.68
C GLY A 30 -43.46 51.61 -10.25
N CYS A 31 -43.80 52.03 -11.48
CA CYS A 31 -43.74 53.42 -11.94
C CYS A 31 -42.49 54.28 -11.67
N TRP A 32 -41.87 54.68 -12.73
CA TRP A 32 -41.60 56.12 -13.00
C TRP A 32 -41.19 56.33 -14.46
N ASN A 33 -42.19 56.44 -15.33
CA ASN A 33 -42.10 57.23 -16.52
C ASN A 33 -42.36 58.66 -16.12
N PHE A 34 -41.55 59.59 -16.50
CA PHE A 34 -41.79 61.01 -16.81
C PHE A 34 -40.50 61.79 -16.51
N ALA A 35 -39.71 62.06 -17.57
CA ALA A 35 -38.88 63.26 -17.75
C ALA A 35 -37.81 63.05 -18.83
N ALA A 36 -38.25 62.93 -20.04
CA ALA A 36 -37.32 62.98 -21.18
C ALA A 36 -38.02 63.72 -22.35
N THR A 37 -38.23 64.98 -22.16
CA THR A 37 -38.62 65.86 -23.30
C THR A 37 -38.39 67.28 -22.83
N LEU A 38 -37.19 67.84 -23.05
CA LEU A 38 -36.89 69.27 -23.16
C LEU A 38 -35.35 69.48 -23.02
N CYS A 39 -34.62 69.25 -24.10
CA CYS A 39 -33.25 69.84 -24.30
C CYS A 39 -32.74 69.50 -25.71
N VAL A 40 -33.58 69.69 -26.69
CA VAL A 40 -33.19 69.66 -28.09
C VAL A 40 -33.65 70.98 -28.72
N LEU A 41 -33.07 72.10 -28.30
CA LEU A 41 -33.12 73.37 -29.03
C LEU A 41 -32.16 74.33 -28.32
N GLY A 42 -30.89 74.34 -28.69
CA GLY A 42 -29.97 75.31 -28.11
C GLY A 42 -28.47 75.01 -28.27
N CYS A 43 -28.02 74.55 -29.42
CA CYS A 43 -26.60 74.56 -29.79
C CYS A 43 -26.41 74.48 -31.31
N LEU A 44 -27.04 75.37 -32.01
CA LEU A 44 -26.84 75.54 -33.47
C LEU A 44 -26.46 77.00 -33.71
N ALA A 45 -25.34 77.42 -33.11
CA ALA A 45 -24.70 78.67 -33.48
C ALA A 45 -23.37 78.79 -32.73
N SER A 46 -22.33 78.09 -33.16
CA SER A 46 -20.92 78.44 -32.87
C SER A 46 -19.98 77.47 -33.58
N THR A 47 -20.15 77.33 -34.88
CA THR A 47 -19.12 76.66 -35.72
C THR A 47 -18.76 77.64 -36.81
N LEU A 48 -17.76 78.46 -36.56
CA LEU A 48 -16.87 79.02 -37.61
C LEU A 48 -15.74 79.77 -36.88
N VAL A 49 -14.54 79.38 -37.19
CA VAL A 49 -13.22 79.93 -36.94
C VAL A 49 -12.39 79.01 -36.00
N LEU A 50 -11.59 78.24 -36.65
CA LEU A 50 -10.17 78.00 -36.36
C LEU A 50 -9.68 76.71 -37.09
N SER A 51 -9.55 76.82 -38.40
CA SER A 51 -8.72 75.95 -39.21
C SER A 51 -7.35 76.56 -39.43
N THR A 52 -6.38 76.23 -38.53
CA THR A 52 -4.99 76.37 -38.86
C THR A 52 -4.14 75.43 -38.05
N GLY A 53 -3.40 74.54 -38.73
CA GLY A 53 -2.19 73.94 -38.19
C GLY A 53 -2.25 72.49 -37.72
N CYS A 54 -2.45 71.53 -38.60
CA CYS A 54 -1.95 70.18 -38.41
C CYS A 54 -0.60 69.99 -39.09
N GLY A 55 0.47 70.35 -38.40
CA GLY A 55 1.77 69.80 -38.73
C GLY A 55 1.84 68.34 -38.42
N ASN A 56 1.87 67.48 -39.43
CA ASN A 56 2.04 66.03 -39.33
C ASN A 56 3.46 65.74 -38.85
N LYS A 57 3.70 65.77 -37.54
CA LYS A 57 4.87 65.15 -36.97
C LYS A 57 4.65 63.64 -36.99
N ASN A 58 5.22 62.97 -37.99
CA ASN A 58 5.48 61.54 -37.91
C ASN A 58 6.35 61.32 -36.65
N VAL A 59 5.69 61.08 -35.53
CA VAL A 59 6.34 60.46 -34.35
C VAL A 59 6.68 59.04 -34.77
N SER A 60 7.87 58.86 -35.31
CA SER A 60 8.47 57.53 -35.39
C SER A 60 8.42 57.02 -33.97
N ALA A 61 7.51 56.06 -33.70
CA ALA A 61 7.48 55.37 -32.42
C ALA A 61 8.88 54.81 -32.21
N ALA A 62 9.64 55.43 -31.29
CA ALA A 62 10.92 54.88 -30.88
C ALA A 62 10.65 53.43 -30.49
N ALA A 63 11.23 52.49 -31.22
CA ALA A 63 11.10 51.06 -30.95
C ALA A 63 11.46 50.84 -29.48
N ALA A 64 10.51 50.33 -28.70
CA ALA A 64 10.78 50.03 -27.30
C ALA A 64 12.03 49.17 -27.21
N PRO A 65 12.93 49.46 -26.27
CA PRO A 65 14.16 48.69 -26.16
C PRO A 65 13.86 47.20 -26.07
N PRO A 66 14.63 46.33 -26.74
CA PRO A 66 14.37 44.90 -26.78
C PRO A 66 14.33 44.35 -25.34
N PRO A 67 13.31 43.57 -25.00
CA PRO A 67 13.15 43.03 -23.65
C PRO A 67 14.30 42.08 -23.31
N ASN A 68 14.77 42.15 -22.07
CA ASN A 68 15.74 41.22 -21.55
C ASN A 68 15.07 39.86 -21.27
N VAL A 69 15.64 38.79 -21.81
CA VAL A 69 15.17 37.41 -21.64
C VAL A 69 16.29 36.48 -21.22
N GLN A 70 15.98 35.47 -20.40
CA GLN A 70 16.92 34.38 -20.13
C GLN A 70 16.60 33.23 -21.07
N ILE A 71 17.62 32.63 -21.62
CA ILE A 71 17.50 31.50 -22.55
C ILE A 71 18.20 30.27 -21.99
N THR A 72 17.76 29.09 -22.43
CA THR A 72 18.45 27.82 -22.24
C THR A 72 18.44 27.03 -23.55
N GLU A 73 19.37 26.12 -23.70
CA GLU A 73 19.42 25.27 -24.87
C GLU A 73 18.51 24.04 -24.67
N VAL A 74 17.90 23.56 -25.76
CA VAL A 74 17.16 22.31 -25.79
C VAL A 74 18.14 21.16 -25.68
N ILE A 75 18.06 20.42 -24.57
CA ILE A 75 18.95 19.30 -24.26
C ILE A 75 18.37 18.04 -24.89
N GLN A 76 19.20 17.28 -25.61
CA GLN A 76 18.84 15.97 -26.10
C GLN A 76 19.54 14.89 -25.27
N ARG A 77 18.77 14.02 -24.64
CA ARG A 77 19.30 12.87 -23.89
C ARG A 77 18.29 11.74 -23.79
N ASP A 78 18.78 10.56 -23.46
CA ASP A 78 17.95 9.43 -23.13
C ASP A 78 17.25 9.67 -21.77
N VAL A 79 15.94 9.54 -21.73
CA VAL A 79 15.15 9.79 -20.54
C VAL A 79 14.43 8.51 -20.13
N PRO A 80 14.68 8.00 -18.92
CA PRO A 80 13.87 6.93 -18.36
C PRO A 80 12.49 7.45 -17.98
N VAL A 81 11.48 6.78 -18.50
CA VAL A 81 10.08 7.03 -18.16
C VAL A 81 9.67 6.07 -17.04
N TYR A 82 9.18 6.64 -15.94
CA TYR A 82 8.81 5.88 -14.76
C TYR A 82 7.30 5.72 -14.68
N HIS A 83 6.86 4.53 -14.29
CA HIS A 83 5.54 4.34 -13.70
C HIS A 83 5.67 4.29 -12.18
N GLU A 84 4.80 5.01 -11.49
CA GLU A 84 4.76 5.08 -10.03
C GLU A 84 3.40 4.64 -9.50
N TRP A 85 3.41 3.87 -8.42
CA TRP A 85 2.22 3.45 -7.69
C TRP A 85 2.41 3.66 -6.19
N ILE A 86 1.34 4.08 -5.54
CA ILE A 86 1.32 4.13 -4.07
C ILE A 86 1.43 2.70 -3.55
N ALA A 87 2.30 2.50 -2.58
CA ALA A 87 2.55 1.21 -1.96
C ALA A 87 2.42 1.30 -0.44
N THR A 88 1.96 0.20 0.14
CA THR A 88 1.98 -0.02 1.59
C THR A 88 2.98 -1.11 1.91
N LEU A 89 3.87 -0.84 2.86
CA LEU A 89 4.86 -1.80 3.30
C LEU A 89 4.25 -2.77 4.33
N ASP A 90 4.65 -4.03 4.25
CA ASP A 90 4.22 -5.07 5.18
C ASP A 90 5.35 -6.07 5.42
N GLY A 91 5.31 -6.77 6.56
CA GLY A 91 6.26 -7.84 6.87
C GLY A 91 6.25 -8.94 5.80
N TYR A 92 7.39 -9.59 5.59
CA TYR A 92 7.44 -10.77 4.73
C TYR A 92 6.51 -11.86 5.24
N VAL A 93 6.53 -12.09 6.54
CA VAL A 93 5.59 -12.91 7.29
C VAL A 93 5.21 -12.16 8.56
N ASN A 94 3.93 -12.14 8.90
CA ASN A 94 3.43 -11.60 10.16
C ASN A 94 2.77 -12.74 10.92
N ALA A 95 3.34 -13.15 12.05
CA ALA A 95 2.78 -14.16 12.94
C ALA A 95 2.06 -13.48 14.10
N ILE A 96 0.77 -13.70 14.20
CA ILE A 96 -0.03 -13.28 15.34
C ILE A 96 0.22 -14.28 16.47
N ILE A 97 0.71 -13.83 17.61
CA ILE A 97 1.03 -14.66 18.76
C ILE A 97 -0.17 -14.70 19.68
N GLN A 98 -0.75 -15.90 19.83
CA GLN A 98 -1.91 -16.20 20.66
C GLN A 98 -1.60 -17.42 21.52
N PRO A 99 -2.06 -17.49 22.79
CA PRO A 99 -1.93 -18.68 23.61
C PRO A 99 -2.86 -19.78 23.10
N GLN A 100 -2.47 -21.04 23.32
CA GLN A 100 -3.30 -22.20 22.97
C GLN A 100 -4.10 -22.71 24.19
N VAL A 101 -3.77 -22.22 25.38
CA VAL A 101 -4.41 -22.60 26.66
C VAL A 101 -4.92 -21.35 27.39
N LEU A 102 -5.95 -21.52 28.20
CA LEU A 102 -6.53 -20.49 29.04
C LEU A 102 -5.78 -20.42 30.40
N GLY A 103 -5.32 -19.25 30.79
CA GLY A 103 -4.69 -19.06 32.10
C GLY A 103 -4.20 -17.62 32.32
N TYR A 104 -3.68 -17.36 33.51
CA TYR A 104 -3.13 -16.04 33.84
C TYR A 104 -1.72 -15.87 33.25
N LEU A 105 -1.47 -14.72 32.65
CA LEU A 105 -0.17 -14.33 32.14
C LEU A 105 0.73 -13.94 33.32
N ILE A 106 1.83 -14.68 33.55
CA ILE A 106 2.71 -14.47 34.71
C ILE A 106 4.02 -13.74 34.35
N SER A 107 4.48 -13.82 33.09
CA SER A 107 5.67 -13.09 32.66
C SER A 107 5.66 -12.80 31.16
N GLN A 108 6.32 -11.69 30.79
CA GLN A 108 6.75 -11.34 29.43
C GLN A 108 8.27 -11.45 29.40
N ASN A 109 8.80 -12.29 28.51
CA ASN A 109 10.22 -12.66 28.50
C ASN A 109 10.99 -12.07 27.31
N TYR A 110 10.42 -11.12 26.59
CA TYR A 110 11.06 -10.40 25.50
C TYR A 110 10.96 -8.89 25.72
N ARG A 111 11.85 -8.15 25.07
CA ARG A 111 11.76 -6.69 24.97
C ARG A 111 10.95 -6.31 23.75
N GLU A 112 9.96 -5.44 23.91
CA GLU A 112 9.15 -4.92 22.84
C GLU A 112 10.01 -4.22 21.76
N GLY A 113 9.72 -4.49 20.49
CA GLY A 113 10.51 -4.01 19.38
C GLY A 113 11.85 -4.72 19.17
N ALA A 114 12.21 -5.71 19.98
CA ALA A 114 13.45 -6.47 19.82
C ALA A 114 13.31 -7.59 18.78
N LEU A 115 14.46 -8.00 18.25
CA LEU A 115 14.57 -9.19 17.41
C LEU A 115 14.42 -10.42 18.28
N VAL A 116 13.55 -11.34 17.89
CA VAL A 116 13.31 -12.64 18.51
C VAL A 116 13.52 -13.74 17.48
N ARG A 117 13.94 -14.91 17.97
CA ARG A 117 14.15 -16.09 17.15
C ARG A 117 12.96 -17.03 17.26
N LYS A 118 12.79 -17.87 16.26
CA LYS A 118 11.87 -19.01 16.33
C LYS A 118 12.15 -19.86 17.57
N ASN A 119 11.09 -20.24 18.28
CA ASN A 119 11.09 -20.97 19.56
C ASN A 119 11.48 -20.15 20.80
N ASP A 120 11.86 -18.87 20.70
CA ASP A 120 12.03 -18.04 21.89
C ASP A 120 10.72 -17.93 22.66
N VAL A 121 10.79 -18.09 23.99
CA VAL A 121 9.62 -17.93 24.87
C VAL A 121 9.33 -16.44 25.03
N LEU A 122 8.19 -16.01 24.50
CA LEU A 122 7.76 -14.61 24.56
C LEU A 122 6.96 -14.32 25.83
N PHE A 123 6.07 -15.24 26.18
CA PHE A 123 5.21 -15.11 27.36
C PHE A 123 5.13 -16.43 28.10
N LYS A 124 4.80 -16.35 29.40
CA LYS A 124 4.55 -17.50 30.22
C LYS A 124 3.19 -17.38 30.92
N ILE A 125 2.37 -18.42 30.78
CA ILE A 125 1.09 -18.60 31.45
C ILE A 125 1.34 -19.42 32.71
N ASP A 126 0.49 -19.26 33.74
CA ASP A 126 0.62 -20.03 35.00
C ASP A 126 0.57 -21.56 34.71
N PRO A 127 1.69 -22.28 34.90
CA PRO A 127 1.76 -23.70 34.57
C PRO A 127 1.17 -24.61 35.66
N ARG A 128 0.93 -24.08 36.89
CA ARG A 128 0.54 -24.89 38.05
C ARG A 128 -0.72 -25.73 37.83
N PRO A 129 -1.81 -25.26 37.24
CA PRO A 129 -2.98 -26.11 36.96
C PRO A 129 -2.65 -27.23 35.99
N PHE A 130 -1.84 -26.97 34.96
CA PHE A 130 -1.47 -27.95 33.95
C PHE A 130 -0.49 -28.98 34.51
N GLN A 131 0.41 -28.58 35.39
CA GLN A 131 1.32 -29.48 36.11
C GLN A 131 0.53 -30.45 36.98
N ALA A 132 -0.48 -29.98 37.72
CA ALA A 132 -1.34 -30.82 38.53
C ALA A 132 -2.09 -31.88 37.71
N ILE A 133 -2.59 -31.50 36.51
CA ILE A 133 -3.22 -32.43 35.57
C ILE A 133 -2.23 -33.48 35.06
N LEU A 134 -1.01 -33.10 34.75
CA LEU A 134 0.05 -34.02 34.34
C LEU A 134 0.41 -34.99 35.45
N ASP A 135 0.51 -34.53 36.68
CA ASP A 135 0.85 -35.34 37.83
C ASP A 135 -0.30 -36.35 38.12
N GLN A 136 -1.57 -35.92 37.96
CA GLN A 136 -2.73 -36.80 38.04
C GLN A 136 -2.71 -37.91 36.95
N ALA A 137 -2.41 -37.53 35.68
CA ALA A 137 -2.30 -38.50 34.61
C ALA A 137 -1.20 -39.52 34.84
N LYS A 138 -0.05 -39.09 35.36
CA LYS A 138 1.07 -39.98 35.77
C LYS A 138 0.65 -40.96 36.87
N ALA A 139 -0.10 -40.49 37.86
CA ALA A 139 -0.62 -41.38 38.92
C ALA A 139 -1.61 -42.42 38.37
N GLN A 140 -2.46 -42.04 37.41
CA GLN A 140 -3.36 -43.00 36.74
C GLN A 140 -2.60 -44.05 35.92
N LEU A 141 -1.57 -43.66 35.19
CA LEU A 141 -0.70 -44.62 34.49
C LEU A 141 -0.05 -45.60 35.46
N ALA A 142 0.48 -45.11 36.59
CA ALA A 142 1.10 -46.01 37.58
C ALA A 142 0.10 -47.03 38.14
N GLN A 143 -1.15 -46.65 38.37
CA GLN A 143 -2.23 -47.58 38.77
C GLN A 143 -2.53 -48.60 37.65
N ALA A 144 -2.63 -48.17 36.40
CA ALA A 144 -2.87 -49.05 35.26
C ALA A 144 -1.73 -50.06 35.04
N GLU A 145 -0.47 -49.59 35.21
CA GLU A 145 0.71 -50.46 35.12
C GLU A 145 0.75 -51.50 36.23
N ALA A 146 0.36 -51.14 37.47
CA ALA A 146 0.24 -52.13 38.57
C ALA A 146 -0.86 -53.19 38.24
N GLN A 147 -2.00 -52.77 37.69
CA GLN A 147 -3.05 -53.69 37.26
C GLN A 147 -2.58 -54.60 36.11
N LEU A 148 -1.85 -54.05 35.14
CA LEU A 148 -1.24 -54.82 34.06
C LEU A 148 -0.26 -55.86 34.61
N GLY A 149 0.59 -55.48 35.56
CA GLY A 149 1.53 -56.38 36.22
C GLY A 149 0.80 -57.55 36.89
N LYS A 150 -0.31 -57.28 37.60
CA LYS A 150 -1.13 -58.30 38.21
C LYS A 150 -1.69 -59.28 37.16
N THR A 151 -2.38 -58.78 36.14
CA THR A 151 -2.99 -59.63 35.11
C THR A 151 -1.95 -60.41 34.30
N GLN A 152 -0.76 -59.83 34.09
CA GLN A 152 0.34 -60.53 33.44
C GLN A 152 0.86 -61.71 34.25
N LEU A 153 0.96 -61.56 35.58
CA LEU A 153 1.33 -62.64 36.50
C LEU A 153 0.27 -63.72 36.54
N ASP A 154 -1.03 -63.37 36.50
CA ASP A 154 -2.15 -64.32 36.43
C ASP A 154 -2.05 -65.17 35.15
N VAL A 155 -1.87 -64.56 33.96
CA VAL A 155 -1.67 -65.29 32.69
C VAL A 155 -0.42 -66.18 32.76
N GLN A 156 0.71 -65.67 33.32
CA GLN A 156 1.94 -66.48 33.44
C GLN A 156 1.75 -67.70 34.31
N ARG A 157 1.03 -67.59 35.43
CA ARG A 157 0.73 -68.67 36.35
C ARG A 157 -0.25 -69.68 35.76
N ASP A 158 -1.32 -69.20 35.13
CA ASP A 158 -2.47 -70.02 34.68
C ASP A 158 -2.17 -70.70 33.34
N THR A 159 -1.26 -70.25 32.54
CA THR A 159 -0.84 -70.89 31.28
C THR A 159 -0.33 -72.32 31.47
N PRO A 160 0.65 -72.66 32.38
CA PRO A 160 1.08 -74.00 32.60
C PRO A 160 -0.02 -74.87 33.26
N LEU A 161 -0.85 -74.34 34.17
CA LEU A 161 -1.90 -75.04 34.86
C LEU A 161 -3.00 -75.50 33.88
N ALA A 162 -3.35 -74.66 32.87
CA ALA A 162 -4.27 -75.03 31.81
C ALA A 162 -3.75 -76.17 30.90
N LYS A 163 -2.42 -76.12 30.60
CA LYS A 163 -1.74 -77.19 29.85
C LYS A 163 -1.82 -78.54 30.56
N GLU A 164 -1.71 -78.55 31.89
CA GLU A 164 -1.79 -79.72 32.74
C GLU A 164 -3.27 -80.12 33.08
N LYS A 165 -4.25 -79.36 32.53
CA LYS A 165 -5.68 -79.50 32.79
C LYS A 165 -6.08 -79.32 34.27
N ALA A 166 -5.28 -78.62 35.05
CA ALA A 166 -5.52 -78.26 36.42
C ALA A 166 -6.55 -77.10 36.59
N ILE A 167 -6.78 -76.35 35.58
CA ILE A 167 -7.80 -75.29 35.48
C ILE A 167 -8.58 -75.41 34.16
N ALA A 168 -9.76 -74.77 34.07
CA ALA A 168 -10.56 -74.71 32.85
C ALA A 168 -9.92 -73.81 31.83
N GLN A 169 -9.95 -74.15 30.54
CA GLN A 169 -9.43 -73.33 29.44
C GLN A 169 -10.10 -71.98 29.42
N SER A 170 -11.39 -71.89 29.75
CA SER A 170 -12.16 -70.63 29.82
C SER A 170 -11.59 -69.68 30.88
N GLN A 171 -10.95 -70.17 31.95
CA GLN A 171 -10.28 -69.30 32.95
C GLN A 171 -9.05 -68.64 32.33
N LEU A 172 -8.16 -69.40 31.70
CA LEU A 172 -6.99 -68.85 31.01
C LEU A 172 -7.39 -67.84 29.92
N ASP A 173 -8.47 -68.15 29.15
CA ASP A 173 -8.97 -67.23 28.11
C ASP A 173 -9.43 -65.89 28.73
N ASN A 174 -10.12 -65.94 29.88
CA ASN A 174 -10.53 -64.73 30.62
C ASN A 174 -9.31 -63.92 31.11
N ASP A 175 -8.27 -64.61 31.63
CA ASP A 175 -7.05 -63.94 32.12
C ASP A 175 -6.29 -63.27 30.96
N ILE A 176 -6.22 -63.94 29.80
CA ILE A 176 -5.65 -63.35 28.59
C ILE A 176 -6.44 -62.11 28.17
N GLN A 177 -7.75 -62.16 28.16
CA GLN A 177 -8.59 -61.00 27.79
C GLN A 177 -8.42 -59.86 28.82
N ALA A 178 -8.35 -60.17 30.13
CA ALA A 178 -8.08 -59.20 31.18
C ALA A 178 -6.72 -58.54 31.03
N ASN A 179 -5.67 -59.31 30.66
CA ASN A 179 -4.36 -58.77 30.36
C ASN A 179 -4.33 -57.87 29.14
N LEU A 180 -5.05 -58.23 28.06
CA LEU A 180 -5.19 -57.39 26.88
C LEU A 180 -5.91 -56.08 27.19
N ALA A 181 -6.98 -56.16 28.01
CA ALA A 181 -7.70 -54.94 28.46
C ALA A 181 -6.82 -54.04 29.30
N ALA A 182 -6.03 -54.59 30.25
CA ALA A 182 -5.08 -53.83 31.06
C ALA A 182 -3.97 -53.17 30.20
N LYS A 183 -3.48 -53.86 29.17
CA LYS A 183 -2.56 -53.28 28.19
C LYS A 183 -3.14 -52.08 27.47
N ALA A 184 -4.40 -52.21 27.03
CA ALA A 184 -5.10 -51.12 26.36
C ALA A 184 -5.29 -49.89 27.28
N THR A 185 -5.60 -50.12 28.58
CA THR A 185 -5.68 -49.04 29.58
C THR A 185 -4.36 -48.32 29.75
N VAL A 186 -3.24 -49.03 29.89
CA VAL A 186 -1.91 -48.43 29.96
C VAL A 186 -1.60 -47.60 28.75
N GLN A 187 -1.99 -48.05 27.56
CA GLN A 187 -1.79 -47.26 26.34
C GLN A 187 -2.64 -45.99 26.30
N ALA A 188 -3.88 -46.07 26.80
CA ALA A 188 -4.77 -44.90 26.91
C ALA A 188 -4.23 -43.86 27.91
N ASP A 189 -3.71 -44.31 29.08
CA ASP A 189 -3.14 -43.41 30.08
C ASP A 189 -1.84 -42.79 29.62
N LYS A 190 -1.02 -43.48 28.82
CA LYS A 190 0.16 -42.90 28.17
C LYS A 190 -0.23 -41.78 27.22
N ALA A 191 -1.28 -41.95 26.43
CA ALA A 191 -1.76 -40.87 25.56
C ALA A 191 -2.36 -39.70 26.36
N ALA A 192 -2.96 -39.94 27.53
CA ALA A 192 -3.42 -38.88 28.43
C ALA A 192 -2.28 -38.08 29.02
N ILE A 193 -1.14 -38.70 29.34
CA ILE A 193 0.08 -38.02 29.78
C ILE A 193 0.64 -37.12 28.67
N GLU A 194 0.76 -37.66 27.44
CA GLU A 194 1.23 -36.89 26.29
C GLU A 194 0.38 -35.63 26.05
N GLN A 195 -0.95 -35.77 26.13
CA GLN A 195 -1.87 -34.64 26.02
C GLN A 195 -1.65 -33.61 27.15
N ALA A 196 -1.44 -34.06 28.38
CA ALA A 196 -1.18 -33.18 29.51
C ALA A 196 0.19 -32.45 29.40
N GLU A 197 1.21 -33.13 28.87
CA GLU A 197 2.53 -32.56 28.59
C GLU A 197 2.45 -31.48 27.50
N ILE A 198 1.71 -31.74 26.42
CA ILE A 198 1.46 -30.75 25.34
C ILE A 198 0.76 -29.49 25.92
N ASN A 199 -0.28 -29.68 26.74
CA ASN A 199 -0.97 -28.56 27.37
C ASN A 199 -0.08 -27.75 28.31
N LEU A 200 0.82 -28.42 29.04
CA LEU A 200 1.82 -27.78 29.89
C LEU A 200 2.85 -27.03 29.04
N GLU A 201 3.28 -27.57 27.89
CA GLU A 201 4.20 -26.88 26.99
C GLU A 201 3.56 -25.62 26.45
N PHE A 202 2.27 -25.62 26.11
CA PHE A 202 1.54 -24.46 25.63
C PHE A 202 1.45 -23.31 26.63
N THR A 203 1.76 -23.53 27.92
CA THR A 203 1.94 -22.44 28.88
C THR A 203 3.12 -21.55 28.57
N ASN A 204 4.11 -22.03 27.80
CA ASN A 204 5.22 -21.25 27.29
C ASN A 204 4.88 -20.80 25.86
N VAL A 205 4.36 -19.59 25.72
CA VAL A 205 4.01 -19.04 24.42
C VAL A 205 5.26 -18.60 23.68
N ARG A 206 5.56 -19.28 22.57
CA ARG A 206 6.81 -19.12 21.81
C ARG A 206 6.58 -18.40 20.48
N SER A 207 7.64 -17.77 19.98
CA SER A 207 7.65 -17.28 18.60
C SER A 207 7.69 -18.45 17.60
N LEU A 208 6.87 -18.40 16.57
CA LEU A 208 6.85 -19.40 15.49
C LEU A 208 7.79 -19.06 14.34
N ILE A 209 8.28 -17.80 14.30
CA ILE A 209 9.14 -17.27 13.25
C ILE A 209 10.27 -16.42 13.85
N ASP A 210 11.34 -16.22 13.08
CA ASP A 210 12.33 -15.20 13.34
C ASP A 210 11.75 -13.83 12.91
N GLY A 211 11.96 -12.79 13.73
CA GLY A 211 11.45 -11.46 13.38
C GLY A 211 11.51 -10.47 14.52
N VAL A 212 10.92 -9.31 14.31
CA VAL A 212 10.80 -8.27 15.32
C VAL A 212 9.46 -8.42 16.02
N ALA A 213 9.52 -8.58 17.36
CA ALA A 213 8.32 -8.66 18.18
C ALA A 213 7.74 -7.27 18.44
N GLY A 214 6.43 -7.13 18.24
CA GLY A 214 5.69 -5.89 18.48
C GLY A 214 5.51 -5.58 19.96
N ILE A 215 4.73 -4.52 20.21
CA ILE A 215 4.30 -4.15 21.56
C ILE A 215 3.30 -5.21 22.06
N ALA A 216 3.43 -5.60 23.34
CA ALA A 216 2.51 -6.52 23.96
C ALA A 216 1.14 -5.87 24.17
N THR A 217 0.09 -6.54 23.69
CA THR A 217 -1.30 -6.18 24.00
C THR A 217 -1.82 -6.88 25.25
N GLY A 218 -1.27 -8.06 25.56
CA GLY A 218 -1.55 -8.79 26.79
C GLY A 218 -0.60 -8.35 27.92
N GLN A 219 -1.14 -7.95 29.07
CA GLN A 219 -0.34 -7.54 30.22
C GLN A 219 -0.23 -8.66 31.25
N VAL A 220 0.89 -8.71 31.98
CA VAL A 220 1.08 -9.63 33.11
C VAL A 220 -0.04 -9.43 34.14
N GLY A 221 -0.64 -10.52 34.56
CA GLY A 221 -1.82 -10.53 35.43
C GLY A 221 -3.15 -10.68 34.69
N ASN A 222 -3.20 -10.53 33.38
CA ASN A 222 -4.42 -10.75 32.61
C ASN A 222 -4.73 -12.24 32.45
N LEU A 223 -6.01 -12.57 32.45
CA LEU A 223 -6.49 -13.89 31.98
C LEU A 223 -6.48 -13.87 30.46
N VAL A 224 -5.75 -14.80 29.85
CA VAL A 224 -5.56 -14.90 28.39
C VAL A 224 -5.96 -16.30 27.90
N GLY A 225 -6.38 -16.37 26.63
CA GLY A 225 -6.80 -17.63 25.99
C GLY A 225 -6.68 -17.58 24.48
N PRO A 226 -7.12 -18.63 23.76
CA PRO A 226 -6.90 -18.78 22.30
C PRO A 226 -7.39 -17.64 21.43
N GLN A 227 -8.32 -16.81 21.91
CA GLN A 227 -8.83 -15.63 21.18
C GLN A 227 -8.06 -14.33 21.50
N THR A 228 -7.13 -14.39 22.47
CA THR A 228 -6.40 -13.20 22.92
C THR A 228 -5.12 -13.02 22.12
N VAL A 229 -5.00 -11.94 21.37
CA VAL A 229 -3.74 -11.57 20.71
C VAL A 229 -2.81 -11.01 21.78
N LEU A 230 -1.62 -11.61 21.94
CA LEU A 230 -0.60 -11.15 22.88
C LEU A 230 0.37 -10.16 22.24
N THR A 231 0.81 -10.45 21.03
CA THR A 231 1.69 -9.60 20.22
C THR A 231 1.70 -10.10 18.78
N THR A 232 2.38 -9.39 17.90
CA THR A 232 2.67 -9.83 16.53
C THR A 232 4.17 -9.87 16.34
N VAL A 233 4.70 -10.93 15.75
CA VAL A 233 6.10 -11.02 15.31
C VAL A 233 6.13 -10.89 13.80
N SER A 234 6.91 -9.93 13.29
CA SER A 234 7.03 -9.66 11.86
C SER A 234 8.45 -9.90 11.38
N GLN A 235 8.59 -10.70 10.32
CA GLN A 235 9.84 -10.80 9.60
C GLN A 235 9.96 -9.56 8.70
N LEU A 236 10.94 -8.69 8.98
CA LEU A 236 11.11 -7.40 8.33
C LEU A 236 12.16 -7.42 7.20
N ASP A 237 13.01 -8.42 7.13
CA ASP A 237 13.98 -8.61 6.06
C ASP A 237 13.80 -9.98 5.41
N PRO A 238 13.44 -10.01 4.11
CA PRO A 238 13.03 -8.87 3.30
C PRO A 238 11.66 -8.32 3.71
N ILE A 239 11.32 -7.09 3.27
CA ILE A 239 10.00 -6.49 3.48
C ILE A 239 9.19 -6.48 2.18
N LYS A 240 7.88 -6.66 2.26
CA LYS A 240 6.95 -6.58 1.13
C LYS A 240 6.43 -5.15 0.93
N ALA A 241 6.34 -4.73 -0.32
CA ALA A 241 5.61 -3.54 -0.70
C ALA A 241 4.42 -3.95 -1.58
N TYR A 242 3.20 -3.73 -1.09
CA TYR A 242 1.98 -3.99 -1.83
C TYR A 242 1.55 -2.72 -2.57
N PHE A 243 1.32 -2.83 -3.86
CA PHE A 243 0.83 -1.76 -4.70
C PHE A 243 -0.20 -2.29 -5.70
N VAL A 244 -0.99 -1.40 -6.28
CA VAL A 244 -2.07 -1.79 -7.18
C VAL A 244 -1.84 -1.24 -8.58
N VAL A 245 -2.10 -2.06 -9.58
CA VAL A 245 -2.09 -1.66 -11.00
C VAL A 245 -3.49 -1.82 -11.57
N SER A 246 -3.88 -0.95 -12.50
CA SER A 246 -5.18 -1.08 -13.16
C SER A 246 -5.22 -2.30 -14.07
N GLU A 247 -6.41 -2.86 -14.27
CA GLU A 247 -6.63 -3.96 -15.23
C GLU A 247 -6.13 -3.59 -16.64
N GLN A 248 -6.31 -2.34 -17.07
CA GLN A 248 -5.82 -1.85 -18.35
C GLN A 248 -4.30 -1.96 -18.48
N GLN A 249 -3.55 -1.59 -17.41
CA GLN A 249 -2.08 -1.72 -17.40
C GLN A 249 -1.67 -3.18 -17.43
N TYR A 250 -2.38 -4.05 -16.70
CA TYR A 250 -2.14 -5.49 -16.71
C TYR A 250 -2.37 -6.10 -18.10
N LEU A 251 -3.50 -5.78 -18.75
CA LEU A 251 -3.79 -6.26 -20.10
C LEU A 251 -2.75 -5.78 -21.11
N ALA A 252 -2.29 -4.54 -21.02
CA ALA A 252 -1.20 -4.05 -21.86
C ALA A 252 0.12 -4.82 -21.63
N PHE A 253 0.39 -5.21 -20.38
CA PHE A 253 1.56 -6.08 -20.07
C PHE A 253 1.39 -7.48 -20.68
N VAL A 254 0.20 -8.09 -20.56
CA VAL A 254 -0.11 -9.41 -21.14
C VAL A 254 0.00 -9.39 -22.67
N GLN A 255 -0.50 -8.34 -23.33
CA GLN A 255 -0.39 -8.20 -24.79
C GLN A 255 1.07 -8.13 -25.27
N ARG A 256 1.95 -7.45 -24.51
CA ARG A 256 3.39 -7.40 -24.83
C ARG A 256 4.11 -8.72 -24.53
N ASN A 257 3.57 -9.54 -23.62
CA ASN A 257 4.14 -10.79 -23.18
C ASN A 257 3.09 -11.92 -23.29
N PRO A 258 2.78 -12.40 -24.52
CA PRO A 258 1.60 -13.24 -24.76
C PRO A 258 1.71 -14.64 -24.14
N THR A 259 2.92 -15.15 -23.91
CA THR A 259 3.12 -16.48 -23.31
C THR A 259 3.41 -16.38 -21.81
N VAL A 260 3.07 -17.42 -21.05
CA VAL A 260 3.38 -17.50 -19.61
C VAL A 260 4.89 -17.37 -19.38
N ALA A 261 5.69 -18.08 -20.16
CA ALA A 261 7.15 -18.02 -20.05
C ALA A 261 7.73 -16.62 -20.32
N ALA A 262 7.14 -15.86 -21.28
CA ALA A 262 7.55 -14.48 -21.54
C ALA A 262 7.19 -13.56 -20.36
N ARG A 263 6.00 -13.73 -19.76
CA ARG A 263 5.59 -12.97 -18.58
C ARG A 263 6.52 -13.24 -17.40
N GLU A 264 6.75 -14.51 -17.06
CA GLU A 264 7.66 -14.89 -15.97
C GLU A 264 9.09 -14.37 -16.17
N LYS A 265 9.59 -14.41 -17.43
CA LYS A 265 10.90 -13.85 -17.73
C LYS A 265 10.95 -12.35 -17.48
N THR A 266 9.94 -11.61 -17.93
CA THR A 266 9.84 -10.16 -17.73
C THR A 266 9.69 -9.82 -16.25
N GLU A 267 8.82 -10.53 -15.51
CA GLU A 267 8.59 -10.36 -14.08
C GLU A 267 9.88 -10.53 -13.26
N ARG A 268 10.70 -11.53 -13.58
CA ARG A 268 12.00 -11.74 -12.92
C ARG A 268 13.01 -10.62 -13.17
N GLN A 269 12.84 -9.86 -14.26
CA GLN A 269 13.70 -8.73 -14.62
C GLN A 269 13.20 -7.40 -14.07
N LEU A 270 11.95 -7.35 -13.54
CA LEU A 270 11.42 -6.14 -12.95
C LEU A 270 12.20 -5.76 -11.69
N VAL A 271 12.78 -4.57 -11.75
CA VAL A 271 13.50 -3.95 -10.63
C VAL A 271 12.75 -2.70 -10.22
N PHE A 272 12.44 -2.61 -8.94
CA PHE A 272 11.68 -1.51 -8.38
C PHE A 272 12.57 -0.59 -7.54
N ASP A 273 12.37 0.71 -7.68
CA ASP A 273 12.81 1.69 -6.71
C ASP A 273 11.67 1.97 -5.72
N LEU A 274 11.99 2.25 -4.47
CA LEU A 274 11.03 2.65 -3.45
C LEU A 274 11.32 4.09 -3.03
N LEU A 275 10.35 4.96 -3.24
CA LEU A 275 10.37 6.33 -2.73
C LEU A 275 9.64 6.34 -1.39
N LEU A 276 10.30 6.86 -0.38
CA LEU A 276 9.74 6.98 0.96
C LEU A 276 8.82 8.22 1.07
N SER A 277 8.10 8.31 2.17
CA SER A 277 7.14 9.41 2.40
C SER A 277 7.80 10.80 2.48
N ASP A 278 9.09 10.87 2.82
CA ASP A 278 9.89 12.09 2.83
C ASP A 278 10.42 12.50 1.45
N GLY A 279 10.11 11.71 0.40
CA GLY A 279 10.57 11.92 -0.96
C GLY A 279 11.95 11.32 -1.27
N SER A 280 12.66 10.79 -0.28
CA SER A 280 13.95 10.13 -0.49
C SER A 280 13.75 8.77 -1.19
N THR A 281 14.77 8.37 -1.97
CA THR A 281 14.77 7.05 -2.60
C THR A 281 15.48 6.07 -1.68
N TYR A 282 14.83 4.96 -1.38
CA TYR A 282 15.43 3.88 -0.60
C TYR A 282 16.63 3.28 -1.37
N PRO A 283 17.81 3.11 -0.73
CA PRO A 283 19.04 2.79 -1.45
C PRO A 283 19.08 1.38 -2.05
N ARG A 284 18.22 0.47 -1.57
CA ARG A 284 18.18 -0.91 -2.04
C ARG A 284 17.01 -1.13 -2.98
N LYS A 285 17.29 -1.75 -4.11
CA LYS A 285 16.26 -2.03 -5.12
C LYS A 285 15.45 -3.26 -4.74
N GLY A 286 14.15 -3.20 -5.03
CA GLY A 286 13.23 -4.31 -4.90
C GLY A 286 13.10 -5.13 -6.17
N LYS A 287 12.54 -6.33 -6.03
CA LYS A 287 12.22 -7.23 -7.12
C LYS A 287 10.74 -7.58 -7.09
N PHE A 288 10.18 -7.93 -8.24
CA PHE A 288 8.84 -8.50 -8.31
C PHE A 288 8.77 -9.79 -7.49
N PHE A 289 7.70 -9.94 -6.72
CA PHE A 289 7.47 -11.13 -5.90
C PHE A 289 6.26 -11.91 -6.37
N ALA A 290 5.09 -11.25 -6.45
CA ALA A 290 3.85 -11.90 -6.83
C ALA A 290 2.81 -10.89 -7.34
N ALA A 291 1.88 -11.39 -8.15
CA ALA A 291 0.63 -10.72 -8.48
C ALA A 291 -0.54 -11.49 -7.85
N ASP A 292 -1.55 -10.78 -7.38
CA ASP A 292 -2.76 -11.42 -6.90
C ASP A 292 -3.43 -12.16 -8.08
N ARG A 293 -4.08 -13.30 -7.79
CA ARG A 293 -4.76 -14.11 -8.80
C ARG A 293 -6.05 -13.49 -9.31
N GLN A 294 -6.62 -12.54 -8.59
CA GLN A 294 -7.90 -11.94 -8.90
C GLN A 294 -7.81 -10.42 -9.00
N VAL A 295 -8.68 -9.85 -9.83
CA VAL A 295 -8.93 -8.42 -9.91
C VAL A 295 -9.90 -8.05 -8.79
N ASP A 296 -9.63 -6.97 -8.06
CA ASP A 296 -10.58 -6.40 -7.13
C ASP A 296 -11.74 -5.78 -7.92
N VAL A 297 -12.94 -6.33 -7.72
CA VAL A 297 -14.14 -5.95 -8.49
C VAL A 297 -14.65 -4.54 -8.18
N GLN A 298 -14.26 -3.96 -7.05
CA GLN A 298 -14.66 -2.61 -6.67
C GLN A 298 -13.78 -1.54 -7.31
N THR A 299 -12.49 -1.84 -7.47
CA THR A 299 -11.49 -0.86 -7.95
C THR A 299 -11.02 -1.13 -9.37
N GLY A 300 -11.29 -2.32 -9.95
CA GLY A 300 -10.76 -2.75 -11.24
C GLY A 300 -9.22 -2.85 -11.23
N ALA A 301 -8.63 -3.15 -10.09
CA ALA A 301 -7.20 -3.17 -9.90
C ALA A 301 -6.68 -4.55 -9.45
N ILE A 302 -5.43 -4.83 -9.77
CA ILE A 302 -4.71 -6.05 -9.38
C ILE A 302 -3.64 -5.65 -8.38
N ARG A 303 -3.60 -6.33 -7.23
CA ARG A 303 -2.58 -6.10 -6.23
C ARG A 303 -1.30 -6.86 -6.59
N LEU A 304 -0.21 -6.14 -6.62
CA LEU A 304 1.14 -6.67 -6.81
C LEU A 304 1.94 -6.55 -5.52
N ALA A 305 2.94 -7.40 -5.39
CA ALA A 305 3.90 -7.36 -4.30
C ALA A 305 5.33 -7.28 -4.85
N GLY A 306 6.08 -6.31 -4.36
CA GLY A 306 7.52 -6.21 -4.52
C GLY A 306 8.25 -6.58 -3.23
N LEU A 307 9.42 -7.18 -3.33
CA LEU A 307 10.28 -7.55 -2.21
C LEU A 307 11.51 -6.64 -2.17
N PHE A 308 11.73 -6.01 -1.02
CA PHE A 308 12.87 -5.12 -0.79
C PHE A 308 13.76 -5.66 0.34
N PRO A 309 15.08 -5.77 0.15
CA PRO A 309 16.00 -6.09 1.24
C PRO A 309 15.95 -5.00 2.32
N ASN A 310 15.87 -5.39 3.58
CA ASN A 310 15.76 -4.47 4.71
C ASN A 310 16.61 -4.88 5.92
N PRO A 311 17.91 -5.15 5.74
CA PRO A 311 18.77 -5.71 6.81
C PRO A 311 18.91 -4.77 7.99
N ASP A 312 18.79 -3.46 7.76
CA ASP A 312 18.93 -2.45 8.81
C ASP A 312 17.59 -2.16 9.53
N ASN A 313 16.52 -2.88 9.16
CA ASN A 313 15.15 -2.72 9.69
C ASN A 313 14.64 -1.25 9.66
N VAL A 314 15.05 -0.48 8.66
CA VAL A 314 14.61 0.92 8.48
C VAL A 314 13.15 0.98 8.03
N LEU A 315 12.78 0.06 7.14
CA LEU A 315 11.41 -0.07 6.66
C LEU A 315 10.57 -0.84 7.69
N ARG A 316 9.34 -0.35 7.92
CA ARG A 316 8.42 -0.93 8.91
C ARG A 316 7.07 -1.26 8.26
N PRO A 317 6.38 -2.32 8.71
CA PRO A 317 5.00 -2.59 8.31
C PRO A 317 4.10 -1.38 8.59
N GLY A 318 3.16 -1.11 7.68
CA GLY A 318 2.25 0.03 7.76
C GLY A 318 2.80 1.35 7.21
N GLN A 319 4.08 1.44 6.84
CA GLN A 319 4.59 2.62 6.15
C GLN A 319 4.04 2.70 4.72
N TYR A 320 3.84 3.95 4.27
CA TYR A 320 3.51 4.25 2.88
C TYR A 320 4.75 4.69 2.12
N GLY A 321 4.78 4.35 0.85
CA GLY A 321 5.79 4.76 -0.09
C GLY A 321 5.24 4.76 -1.50
N ARG A 322 6.08 5.03 -2.48
CA ARG A 322 5.77 4.88 -3.90
C ARG A 322 6.77 3.91 -4.52
N VAL A 323 6.25 2.84 -5.08
CA VAL A 323 7.04 1.93 -5.89
C VAL A 323 7.07 2.47 -7.31
N ARG A 324 8.26 2.60 -7.88
CA ARG A 324 8.44 3.00 -9.27
C ARG A 324 9.34 2.01 -10.01
N PHE A 325 9.11 1.88 -11.30
CA PHE A 325 10.01 1.17 -12.19
C PHE A 325 10.16 1.91 -13.52
N VAL A 326 11.29 1.69 -14.16
CA VAL A 326 11.53 2.24 -15.50
C VAL A 326 10.71 1.46 -16.51
N SER A 327 9.66 2.08 -17.05
CA SER A 327 8.78 1.45 -18.03
C SER A 327 9.47 1.28 -19.38
N TYR A 328 10.13 2.32 -19.82
CA TYR A 328 10.98 2.33 -21.02
C TYR A 328 11.94 3.51 -20.95
N ILE A 329 13.01 3.42 -21.74
CA ILE A 329 13.93 4.53 -21.96
C ILE A 329 13.53 5.19 -23.27
N ARG A 330 13.23 6.48 -23.23
CA ARG A 330 12.95 7.26 -24.42
C ARG A 330 14.27 7.78 -24.99
N PRO A 331 14.73 7.23 -26.12
CA PRO A 331 16.02 7.65 -26.69
C PRO A 331 15.90 9.06 -27.27
N ALA A 332 16.97 9.83 -27.16
CA ALA A 332 17.11 11.12 -27.78
C ALA A 332 15.95 12.10 -27.52
N ALA A 333 15.36 12.05 -26.32
CA ALA A 333 14.27 12.95 -25.93
C ALA A 333 14.74 14.38 -25.83
N LEU A 334 13.94 15.33 -26.38
CA LEU A 334 14.19 16.77 -26.28
C LEU A 334 13.59 17.29 -24.98
N LEU A 335 14.43 17.90 -24.16
CA LEU A 335 14.05 18.39 -22.84
C LEU A 335 14.12 19.92 -22.79
N VAL A 336 13.07 20.52 -22.26
CA VAL A 336 13.02 21.95 -21.95
C VAL A 336 12.50 22.18 -20.54
N PRO A 337 12.98 23.20 -19.81
CA PRO A 337 12.42 23.54 -18.50
C PRO A 337 10.92 23.85 -18.59
N GLN A 338 10.15 23.45 -17.59
CA GLN A 338 8.70 23.73 -17.54
C GLN A 338 8.37 25.20 -17.71
N LYS A 339 9.23 26.10 -17.18
CA LYS A 339 9.07 27.56 -17.29
C LYS A 339 9.15 28.07 -18.73
N ALA A 340 9.76 27.34 -19.67
CA ALA A 340 9.85 27.72 -21.08
C ALA A 340 8.60 27.40 -21.87
N VAL A 341 7.72 26.57 -21.36
CA VAL A 341 6.48 26.14 -22.03
C VAL A 341 5.32 26.94 -21.48
N THR A 342 4.59 27.61 -22.37
CA THR A 342 3.38 28.36 -22.04
C THR A 342 2.18 27.64 -22.62
N GLU A 343 1.14 27.47 -21.81
CA GLU A 343 -0.14 26.93 -22.27
C GLU A 343 -1.08 28.08 -22.59
N LEU A 344 -1.60 28.08 -23.79
CA LEU A 344 -2.59 29.05 -24.27
C LEU A 344 -3.73 28.33 -24.98
N GLN A 345 -4.93 28.42 -24.43
CA GLN A 345 -6.16 27.80 -25.00
C GLN A 345 -6.00 26.30 -25.31
N GLY A 346 -5.33 25.54 -24.42
CA GLY A 346 -5.10 24.11 -24.59
C GLY A 346 -3.97 23.75 -25.56
N MET A 347 -3.26 24.76 -26.11
CA MET A 347 -2.07 24.58 -26.96
C MET A 347 -0.81 24.96 -26.19
N TYR A 348 0.23 24.16 -26.32
CA TYR A 348 1.53 24.45 -25.72
C TYR A 348 2.42 25.17 -26.73
N GLN A 349 3.04 26.25 -26.28
CA GLN A 349 3.90 27.10 -27.09
C GLN A 349 5.24 27.33 -26.40
N VAL A 350 6.29 27.49 -27.21
CA VAL A 350 7.65 27.81 -26.77
C VAL A 350 8.19 28.94 -27.60
N ALA A 351 8.81 29.92 -26.97
CA ALA A 351 9.49 31.01 -27.62
C ALA A 351 10.94 30.59 -27.94
N VAL A 352 11.25 30.37 -29.21
CA VAL A 352 12.58 30.00 -29.70
C VAL A 352 13.32 31.23 -30.16
N VAL A 353 14.56 31.40 -29.78
CA VAL A 353 15.42 32.55 -30.17
C VAL A 353 16.37 32.12 -31.28
N GLY A 354 16.23 32.75 -32.45
CA GLY A 354 17.08 32.52 -33.59
C GLY A 354 18.51 33.03 -33.41
N SER A 355 19.37 32.74 -34.40
CA SER A 355 20.75 33.25 -34.43
C SER A 355 20.81 34.78 -34.57
N ASP A 356 19.78 35.39 -35.12
CA ASP A 356 19.55 36.82 -35.31
C ASP A 356 18.96 37.53 -34.06
N ASN A 357 18.81 36.79 -32.93
CA ASN A 357 18.16 37.19 -31.68
C ASN A 357 16.67 37.60 -31.83
N ASN A 358 16.01 37.15 -32.87
CA ASN A 358 14.57 37.28 -33.03
C ASN A 358 13.87 36.08 -32.41
N VAL A 359 12.71 36.33 -31.78
CA VAL A 359 11.87 35.29 -31.19
C VAL A 359 10.93 34.72 -32.23
N SER A 360 10.84 33.42 -32.30
CA SER A 360 9.79 32.69 -33.02
C SER A 360 8.94 31.88 -32.04
N VAL A 361 7.67 32.22 -31.91
CA VAL A 361 6.72 31.48 -31.04
C VAL A 361 6.20 30.29 -31.82
N ARG A 362 6.52 29.09 -31.35
CA ARG A 362 6.12 27.84 -32.03
C ARG A 362 5.19 27.03 -31.15
N THR A 363 4.16 26.47 -31.75
CA THR A 363 3.34 25.44 -31.10
C THR A 363 4.14 24.15 -31.05
N VAL A 364 4.18 23.56 -29.86
CA VAL A 364 4.90 22.31 -29.58
C VAL A 364 3.93 21.26 -29.08
N LYS A 365 4.23 19.99 -29.37
CA LYS A 365 3.55 18.87 -28.73
C LYS A 365 4.39 18.43 -27.56
N VAL A 366 3.84 18.62 -26.36
CA VAL A 366 4.48 18.14 -25.12
C VAL A 366 4.11 16.69 -24.87
N GLY A 367 5.06 15.92 -24.34
CA GLY A 367 4.92 14.58 -23.85
C GLY A 367 4.86 14.53 -22.32
N GLU A 368 5.56 13.59 -21.72
CA GLU A 368 5.62 13.42 -20.28
C GLU A 368 6.56 14.42 -19.61
N GLN A 369 6.30 14.67 -18.33
CA GLN A 369 7.19 15.48 -17.49
C GLN A 369 8.23 14.60 -16.81
N THR A 370 9.48 15.09 -16.74
CA THR A 370 10.56 14.45 -15.99
C THR A 370 11.19 15.46 -15.06
N GLY A 371 10.90 15.37 -13.77
CA GLY A 371 11.34 16.36 -12.78
C GLY A 371 10.80 17.76 -13.11
N SER A 372 11.71 18.75 -13.30
CA SER A 372 11.36 20.12 -13.68
C SER A 372 11.36 20.39 -15.19
N MET A 373 11.44 19.32 -16.00
CA MET A 373 11.57 19.42 -17.46
C MET A 373 10.35 18.80 -18.16
N TRP A 374 9.96 19.37 -19.31
CA TRP A 374 9.05 18.76 -20.27
C TRP A 374 9.81 18.01 -21.35
N ILE A 375 9.33 16.83 -21.71
CA ILE A 375 9.73 16.13 -22.94
C ILE A 375 8.94 16.73 -24.09
N ILE A 376 9.60 17.17 -25.16
CA ILE A 376 8.95 17.72 -26.34
C ILE A 376 8.96 16.68 -27.44
N ASP A 377 7.74 16.29 -27.88
CA ASP A 377 7.53 15.29 -28.92
C ASP A 377 7.75 15.85 -30.33
N GLN A 378 7.30 17.10 -30.56
CA GLN A 378 7.35 17.76 -31.85
C GLN A 378 7.44 19.28 -31.70
N GLY A 379 8.07 19.94 -32.64
CA GLY A 379 8.11 21.41 -32.73
C GLY A 379 9.44 22.05 -32.39
N LEU A 380 10.40 21.30 -31.82
CA LEU A 380 11.74 21.78 -31.53
C LEU A 380 12.83 20.89 -32.17
N LYS A 381 14.03 21.43 -32.27
CA LYS A 381 15.24 20.72 -32.69
C LYS A 381 16.29 20.73 -31.57
N PRO A 382 17.21 19.75 -31.56
CA PRO A 382 18.31 19.75 -30.61
C PRO A 382 19.15 21.01 -30.73
N GLY A 383 19.57 21.60 -29.57
CA GLY A 383 20.44 22.78 -29.52
C GLY A 383 19.75 24.11 -29.82
N GLU A 384 18.42 24.12 -30.10
CA GLU A 384 17.69 25.39 -30.22
C GLU A 384 17.63 26.12 -28.86
N ARG A 385 17.68 27.44 -28.89
CA ARG A 385 17.64 28.32 -27.72
C ARG A 385 16.20 28.67 -27.40
N VAL A 386 15.74 28.38 -26.20
CA VAL A 386 14.37 28.67 -25.76
C VAL A 386 14.36 29.63 -24.60
N VAL A 387 13.39 30.56 -24.57
CA VAL A 387 13.22 31.54 -23.50
C VAL A 387 12.65 30.84 -22.26
N VAL A 388 13.33 31.03 -21.12
CA VAL A 388 12.89 30.47 -19.81
C VAL A 388 12.32 31.57 -18.91
N GLU A 389 12.90 32.79 -18.95
CA GLU A 389 12.38 33.95 -18.22
C GLU A 389 12.11 35.11 -19.14
N GLY A 390 10.98 35.78 -18.91
CA GLY A 390 10.54 36.89 -19.77
C GLY A 390 9.62 36.43 -20.91
N VAL A 391 9.12 35.19 -20.93
CA VAL A 391 8.23 34.64 -21.96
C VAL A 391 6.99 35.54 -22.17
N GLN A 392 6.44 36.13 -21.11
CA GLN A 392 5.28 37.02 -21.20
C GLN A 392 5.56 38.38 -21.88
N LYS A 393 6.83 38.74 -22.05
CA LYS A 393 7.26 40.02 -22.62
C LYS A 393 7.59 39.93 -24.11
N VAL A 394 7.65 38.71 -24.64
CA VAL A 394 8.05 38.46 -26.04
C VAL A 394 6.84 38.15 -26.93
N ARG A 395 6.94 38.54 -28.19
CA ARG A 395 5.96 38.18 -29.24
C ARG A 395 6.71 37.64 -30.45
N ASP A 396 6.00 36.99 -31.32
CA ASP A 396 6.55 36.45 -32.55
C ASP A 396 7.20 37.59 -33.40
N GLY A 397 8.41 37.32 -33.94
CA GLY A 397 9.21 38.29 -34.72
C GLY A 397 9.92 39.37 -33.91
N MET A 398 9.81 39.40 -32.56
CA MET A 398 10.37 40.47 -31.72
C MET A 398 11.87 40.25 -31.45
N PRO A 399 12.73 41.28 -31.63
CA PRO A 399 14.13 41.22 -31.19
C PRO A 399 14.23 41.21 -29.66
N VAL A 400 15.12 40.39 -29.11
CA VAL A 400 15.35 40.27 -27.67
C VAL A 400 16.82 40.47 -27.30
N LYS A 401 17.05 40.97 -26.08
CA LYS A 401 18.39 41.04 -25.50
C LYS A 401 18.57 39.82 -24.57
N ILE A 402 19.52 38.98 -24.97
CA ILE A 402 19.80 37.75 -24.23
C ILE A 402 20.59 38.11 -22.96
N THR A 403 20.08 37.72 -21.82
CA THR A 403 20.85 37.72 -20.57
C THR A 403 21.16 36.24 -20.27
N SER A 404 22.45 35.87 -20.26
CA SER A 404 22.87 34.51 -20.01
C SER A 404 22.34 34.05 -18.68
N ALA A 405 21.47 33.00 -18.67
CA ALA A 405 21.21 32.25 -17.46
C ALA A 405 22.47 31.46 -17.15
N THR A 406 23.10 31.73 -16.03
CA THR A 406 24.07 30.81 -15.44
C THR A 406 23.27 29.53 -15.13
N ALA A 407 23.56 28.47 -15.87
CA ALA A 407 22.95 27.14 -15.60
C ALA A 407 23.32 26.77 -14.16
N SER A 408 22.37 26.94 -13.25
CA SER A 408 22.46 26.32 -11.92
C SER A 408 22.26 24.85 -12.15
N PRO A 409 23.19 23.95 -11.82
CA PRO A 409 22.97 22.53 -11.91
C PRO A 409 21.82 22.21 -10.96
N ALA A 410 20.73 21.67 -11.52
CA ALA A 410 19.65 21.10 -10.74
C ALA A 410 20.27 20.06 -9.80
N GLY A 411 20.17 20.30 -8.50
CA GLY A 411 20.58 19.37 -7.47
C GLY A 411 19.87 18.02 -7.67
N ASN A 412 20.60 16.97 -7.37
CA ASN A 412 20.22 15.56 -7.35
C ASN A 412 18.90 15.27 -6.67
#